data_5183f1ac134623d2bd5666640093ee84
#
_entry.id   5183f1ac134623d2bd5666640093ee84
#
_cell.length_a   1.000
_cell.length_b   1.000
_cell.length_c   1.000
_cell.angle_alpha   90.00
_cell.angle_beta   90.00
_cell.angle_gamma   90.00
#
_symmetry.space_group_name_H-M   'P 1'
#
loop_
_entity.id
_entity.type
_entity.pdbx_description
1 polymer ?
#
loop_
_entity_poly.entity_id
_entity_poly.type
_entity_poly.pdbx_seq_one_letter_code
_entity_poly.pdbx_strand_id
1 'polypeptide(L)'
;MKTLLKSVTIIDKESSYHGKKQDILIEDGIIKQIASQIPSLEDCQIIAGGYISQGWADSSVSFGEPGYEERETLAHGMIVAARSGFTQVMLSPTTHPITDTRSGVNYLKSATVGAIAEAFPIGALTTESKGDYLAELYDMQQAGAVAFGDYKRGISQANLLKIALQYTAPFGGIVLSFPCDTSIMGKGVVNEYITSTRLGLKGIPALAEEIIVARDLAILEYAGGRLHIPTISTAGSVALIAQAKAKGLDVSCSVALGNLHFTDEILENFDTNYKVLPPLRHQEHVEALREGVENGTIDMITSDHYPLDIECKAKEFDLADFGSTGLEATLGILLTHFSVEKTVEMLTNAKKRFSLPSTPIEIGKKANITLFTDQGDWVMNKKDIISSSKNCAFVGENCKGKVQGVITERGQWLV
;
A
#
# COMPACT_ATOMS: atom_id res chain seq x y z
N MET A 1 25.55 12.13 -11.93
CA MET A 1 25.76 11.77 -10.50
C MET A 1 26.21 10.32 -10.43
N LYS A 2 27.28 10.03 -9.63
CA LYS A 2 27.83 8.66 -9.48
C LYS A 2 27.59 8.14 -8.08
N THR A 3 27.08 6.93 -7.97
CA THR A 3 26.85 6.23 -6.68
C THR A 3 27.41 4.83 -6.76
N LEU A 4 28.22 4.45 -5.79
CA LEU A 4 28.80 3.12 -5.65
C LEU A 4 28.24 2.44 -4.41
N LEU A 5 27.46 1.40 -4.63
CA LEU A 5 26.94 0.53 -3.57
C LEU A 5 27.96 -0.58 -3.36
N LYS A 6 28.49 -0.69 -2.13
CA LYS A 6 29.54 -1.66 -1.78
C LYS A 6 29.00 -2.81 -0.97
N SER A 7 29.28 -4.03 -1.41
CA SER A 7 28.93 -5.25 -0.67
C SER A 7 27.45 -5.35 -0.29
N VAL A 8 26.55 -5.01 -1.22
CA VAL A 8 25.09 -5.10 -1.02
C VAL A 8 24.55 -6.44 -1.49
N THR A 9 23.59 -7.01 -0.77
CA THR A 9 22.89 -8.24 -1.16
C THR A 9 21.70 -7.90 -2.03
N ILE A 10 21.61 -8.49 -3.22
CA ILE A 10 20.55 -8.21 -4.20
C ILE A 10 19.35 -9.12 -3.95
N ILE A 11 18.19 -8.55 -3.61
CA ILE A 11 16.93 -9.27 -3.45
C ILE A 11 15.99 -8.88 -4.62
N ASP A 12 16.17 -9.56 -5.74
CA ASP A 12 15.39 -9.35 -6.96
C ASP A 12 15.30 -10.64 -7.77
N LYS A 13 14.16 -11.34 -7.70
CA LYS A 13 13.96 -12.63 -8.37
C LYS A 13 14.03 -12.54 -9.91
N GLU A 14 13.90 -11.34 -10.47
CA GLU A 14 14.02 -11.11 -11.92
C GLU A 14 15.46 -10.83 -12.36
N SER A 15 16.39 -10.63 -11.41
CA SER A 15 17.79 -10.37 -11.66
C SER A 15 18.62 -11.66 -11.69
N SER A 16 19.57 -11.74 -12.63
CA SER A 16 20.59 -12.81 -12.66
C SER A 16 21.56 -12.76 -11.46
N TYR A 17 21.52 -11.67 -10.71
CA TYR A 17 22.31 -11.44 -9.49
C TYR A 17 21.54 -11.70 -8.19
N HIS A 18 20.31 -12.21 -8.25
CA HIS A 18 19.51 -12.49 -7.06
C HIS A 18 20.27 -13.31 -6.01
N GLY A 19 20.19 -12.91 -4.74
CA GLY A 19 20.85 -13.57 -3.60
C GLY A 19 22.37 -13.33 -3.53
N LYS A 20 23.00 -12.70 -4.53
CA LYS A 20 24.44 -12.44 -4.54
C LYS A 20 24.79 -11.15 -3.84
N LYS A 21 25.93 -11.16 -3.13
CA LYS A 21 26.55 -9.97 -2.56
C LYS A 21 27.49 -9.35 -3.58
N GLN A 22 27.22 -8.11 -4.01
CA GLN A 22 27.94 -7.45 -5.11
C GLN A 22 28.20 -5.97 -4.80
N ASP A 23 29.16 -5.40 -5.52
CA ASP A 23 29.30 -3.96 -5.67
C ASP A 23 28.54 -3.52 -6.93
N ILE A 24 27.89 -2.35 -6.87
CA ILE A 24 27.10 -1.82 -7.99
C ILE A 24 27.45 -0.35 -8.21
N LEU A 25 27.87 -0.04 -9.44
CA LEU A 25 28.10 1.33 -9.89
C LEU A 25 26.87 1.84 -10.65
N ILE A 26 26.33 2.96 -10.19
CA ILE A 26 25.21 3.66 -10.83
C ILE A 26 25.68 5.04 -11.25
N GLU A 27 25.50 5.38 -12.52
CA GLU A 27 25.82 6.69 -13.08
C GLU A 27 24.58 7.24 -13.81
N ASP A 28 24.18 8.46 -13.46
CA ASP A 28 23.02 9.15 -14.05
C ASP A 28 21.77 8.27 -14.14
N GLY A 29 21.47 7.57 -13.02
CA GLY A 29 20.31 6.69 -12.91
C GLY A 29 20.40 5.38 -13.74
N ILE A 30 21.57 5.04 -14.28
CA ILE A 30 21.79 3.79 -15.03
C ILE A 30 22.79 2.89 -14.28
N ILE A 31 22.47 1.61 -14.13
CA ILE A 31 23.37 0.60 -13.58
C ILE A 31 24.48 0.32 -14.59
N LYS A 32 25.69 0.80 -14.32
CA LYS A 32 26.83 0.66 -15.24
C LYS A 32 27.61 -0.61 -15.04
N GLN A 33 27.74 -1.05 -13.79
CA GLN A 33 28.53 -2.23 -13.46
C GLN A 33 27.96 -2.93 -12.24
N ILE A 34 28.00 -4.26 -12.24
CA ILE A 34 27.75 -5.15 -11.11
C ILE A 34 28.90 -6.13 -11.06
N ALA A 35 29.65 -6.17 -9.95
CA ALA A 35 30.81 -7.05 -9.81
C ALA A 35 31.03 -7.41 -8.32
N SER A 36 31.82 -8.46 -8.07
CA SER A 36 32.19 -8.86 -6.69
C SER A 36 32.98 -7.77 -5.96
N GLN A 37 33.74 -6.97 -6.73
CA GLN A 37 34.49 -5.83 -6.21
C GLN A 37 34.67 -4.78 -7.30
N ILE A 38 34.34 -3.52 -6.98
CA ILE A 38 34.59 -2.35 -7.81
C ILE A 38 35.50 -1.41 -7.02
N PRO A 39 36.65 -0.96 -7.57
CA PRO A 39 37.50 0.02 -6.89
C PRO A 39 36.70 1.29 -6.51
N SER A 40 37.06 1.92 -5.41
CA SER A 40 36.48 3.23 -5.06
C SER A 40 36.90 4.25 -6.13
N LEU A 41 35.93 5.04 -6.58
CA LEU A 41 36.10 6.06 -7.61
C LEU A 41 36.13 7.44 -6.95
N GLU A 42 36.91 8.36 -7.49
CA GLU A 42 36.85 9.77 -7.13
C GLU A 42 35.46 10.35 -7.53
N ASP A 43 34.95 11.31 -6.77
CA ASP A 43 33.64 11.96 -6.99
C ASP A 43 32.43 11.00 -7.00
N CYS A 44 32.51 9.92 -6.22
CA CYS A 44 31.44 8.93 -6.09
C CYS A 44 30.90 8.88 -4.67
N GLN A 45 29.56 8.97 -4.51
CA GLN A 45 28.92 8.70 -3.23
C GLN A 45 28.99 7.20 -2.95
N ILE A 46 29.54 6.80 -1.80
CA ILE A 46 29.70 5.38 -1.44
C ILE A 46 28.75 5.03 -0.30
N ILE A 47 27.97 3.97 -0.51
CA ILE A 47 27.13 3.35 0.53
C ILE A 47 27.54 1.89 0.65
N ALA A 48 27.71 1.40 1.88
CA ALA A 48 28.21 0.06 2.11
C ALA A 48 27.23 -0.78 2.94
N GLY A 49 27.10 -2.06 2.56
CA GLY A 49 26.31 -3.07 3.27
C GLY A 49 24.80 -2.98 3.03
N GLY A 50 24.08 -3.88 3.69
CA GLY A 50 22.63 -3.99 3.58
C GLY A 50 22.14 -4.74 2.35
N TYR A 51 20.91 -4.48 1.99
CA TYR A 51 20.19 -5.10 0.89
C TYR A 51 19.77 -4.06 -0.13
N ILE A 52 19.62 -4.50 -1.36
CA ILE A 52 18.90 -3.75 -2.38
C ILE A 52 17.83 -4.63 -3.01
N SER A 53 16.75 -4.00 -3.39
CA SER A 53 15.69 -4.61 -4.20
C SER A 53 15.24 -3.66 -5.30
N GLN A 54 14.39 -4.14 -6.20
CA GLN A 54 13.60 -3.21 -7.00
C GLN A 54 12.85 -2.26 -6.06
N GLY A 55 12.69 -0.99 -6.46
CA GLY A 55 11.98 0.00 -5.69
C GLY A 55 10.57 -0.47 -5.32
N TRP A 56 10.11 -0.16 -4.12
CA TRP A 56 8.82 -0.64 -3.60
C TRP A 56 7.65 0.13 -4.18
N ALA A 57 6.48 -0.54 -4.19
CA ALA A 57 5.21 0.03 -4.63
C ALA A 57 4.15 -0.16 -3.54
N ASP A 58 3.48 0.92 -3.13
CA ASP A 58 2.35 0.86 -2.21
C ASP A 58 1.04 1.01 -2.97
N SER A 59 0.09 0.10 -2.73
CA SER A 59 -1.18 0.02 -3.45
C SER A 59 -2.32 0.83 -2.84
N SER A 60 -2.13 1.47 -1.67
CA SER A 60 -3.17 2.26 -0.99
C SER A 60 -2.56 3.41 -0.19
N VAL A 61 -2.42 4.56 -0.86
CA VAL A 61 -1.87 5.78 -0.27
C VAL A 61 -2.81 6.94 -0.54
N SER A 62 -3.04 7.77 0.45
CA SER A 62 -3.76 9.04 0.33
C SER A 62 -2.88 10.16 0.84
N PHE A 63 -2.85 11.30 0.13
CA PHE A 63 -2.18 12.50 0.63
C PHE A 63 -3.17 13.62 0.97
N GLY A 64 -4.28 13.70 0.29
CA GLY A 64 -5.33 14.69 0.56
C GLY A 64 -5.41 15.77 -0.52
N GLU A 65 -4.32 16.19 -1.13
CA GLU A 65 -4.32 17.13 -2.24
C GLU A 65 -4.80 16.47 -3.54
N PRO A 66 -5.71 17.15 -4.28
CA PRO A 66 -6.32 18.45 -4.00
C PRO A 66 -7.43 18.39 -2.97
N GLY A 67 -7.61 19.50 -2.23
CA GLY A 67 -8.79 19.79 -1.41
C GLY A 67 -8.65 19.51 0.08
N TYR A 68 -7.58 18.86 0.52
CA TYR A 68 -7.24 18.57 1.92
C TYR A 68 -5.73 18.71 2.14
N GLU A 69 -5.15 19.80 1.64
CA GLU A 69 -3.71 20.08 1.68
C GLU A 69 -3.16 20.19 3.09
N GLU A 70 -4.02 20.51 4.06
CA GLU A 70 -3.70 20.55 5.49
C GLU A 70 -3.32 19.17 6.06
N ARG A 71 -3.76 18.10 5.43
CA ARG A 71 -3.42 16.72 5.81
C ARG A 71 -2.03 16.34 5.32
N GLU A 72 -1.83 16.48 4.01
CA GLU A 72 -0.57 16.24 3.33
C GLU A 72 -0.64 16.77 1.89
N THR A 73 0.39 17.48 1.45
CA THR A 73 0.49 17.90 0.05
C THR A 73 1.08 16.79 -0.83
N LEU A 74 0.78 16.80 -2.12
CA LEU A 74 1.37 15.84 -3.07
C LEU A 74 2.91 15.94 -3.08
N ALA A 75 3.45 17.15 -3.14
CA ALA A 75 4.89 17.36 -3.19
C ALA A 75 5.60 16.78 -1.95
N HIS A 76 5.10 17.04 -0.75
CA HIS A 76 5.69 16.54 0.48
C HIS A 76 5.42 15.03 0.65
N GLY A 77 4.23 14.55 0.36
CA GLY A 77 3.89 13.13 0.42
C GLY A 77 4.77 12.26 -0.48
N MET A 78 5.14 12.76 -1.68
CA MET A 78 6.10 12.07 -2.54
C MET A 78 7.52 12.00 -1.95
N ILE A 79 7.92 13.01 -1.15
CA ILE A 79 9.17 12.97 -0.36
C ILE A 79 9.06 11.92 0.75
N VAL A 80 7.93 11.89 1.47
CA VAL A 80 7.66 10.89 2.50
C VAL A 80 7.76 9.47 1.92
N ALA A 81 7.10 9.22 0.78
CA ALA A 81 7.15 7.94 0.09
C ALA A 81 8.60 7.53 -0.23
N ALA A 82 9.37 8.40 -0.88
CA ALA A 82 10.77 8.13 -1.23
C ALA A 82 11.64 7.85 0.01
N ARG A 83 11.48 8.65 1.08
CA ARG A 83 12.23 8.46 2.34
C ARG A 83 11.82 7.21 3.12
N SER A 84 10.62 6.69 2.85
CA SER A 84 10.12 5.42 3.38
C SER A 84 10.49 4.20 2.51
N GLY A 85 11.23 4.40 1.40
CA GLY A 85 11.69 3.35 0.52
C GLY A 85 10.79 3.07 -0.69
N PHE A 86 9.67 3.77 -0.82
CA PHE A 86 8.75 3.59 -1.93
C PHE A 86 9.15 4.45 -3.12
N THR A 87 9.35 3.82 -4.27
CA THR A 87 9.59 4.52 -5.54
C THR A 87 8.31 4.68 -6.36
N GLN A 88 7.24 4.00 -5.96
CA GLN A 88 5.93 4.05 -6.60
C GLN A 88 4.84 4.03 -5.53
N VAL A 89 3.83 4.88 -5.70
CA VAL A 89 2.64 4.93 -4.83
C VAL A 89 1.38 5.02 -5.67
N MET A 90 0.38 4.21 -5.33
CA MET A 90 -0.95 4.29 -5.92
C MET A 90 -1.80 5.24 -5.08
N LEU A 91 -2.22 6.37 -5.68
CA LEU A 91 -2.98 7.40 -4.98
C LEU A 91 -4.47 7.11 -5.05
N SER A 92 -5.07 6.91 -3.89
CA SER A 92 -6.51 6.68 -3.73
C SER A 92 -7.33 7.92 -4.07
N PRO A 93 -8.58 7.77 -4.59
CA PRO A 93 -9.43 8.91 -5.01
C PRO A 93 -10.10 9.60 -3.81
N THR A 94 -9.30 10.02 -2.81
CA THR A 94 -9.75 10.63 -1.55
C THR A 94 -9.61 12.15 -1.56
N THR A 95 -9.60 12.73 -2.73
CA THR A 95 -9.41 14.17 -3.00
C THR A 95 -10.73 14.93 -3.06
N HIS A 96 -10.66 16.25 -3.07
CA HIS A 96 -11.82 17.09 -3.32
C HIS A 96 -11.49 18.16 -4.38
N PRO A 97 -12.12 18.10 -5.59
CA PRO A 97 -13.12 17.09 -5.98
C PRO A 97 -12.52 15.67 -6.04
N ILE A 98 -13.40 14.66 -5.96
CA ILE A 98 -13.02 13.24 -6.12
C ILE A 98 -12.35 13.04 -7.49
N THR A 99 -11.33 12.18 -7.55
CA THR A 99 -10.65 11.82 -8.80
C THR A 99 -11.50 10.81 -9.59
N ASP A 100 -12.58 11.26 -10.21
CA ASP A 100 -13.53 10.46 -10.98
C ASP A 100 -13.58 10.81 -12.49
N THR A 101 -12.68 11.68 -12.92
CA THR A 101 -12.57 12.15 -14.31
C THR A 101 -11.13 12.10 -14.80
N ARG A 102 -10.97 12.15 -16.15
CA ARG A 102 -9.68 12.31 -16.81
C ARG A 102 -8.89 13.50 -16.29
N SER A 103 -9.56 14.61 -16.00
CA SER A 103 -8.92 15.85 -15.53
C SER A 103 -8.29 15.67 -14.15
N GLY A 104 -8.97 14.97 -13.22
CA GLY A 104 -8.44 14.65 -11.89
C GLY A 104 -7.19 13.79 -11.98
N VAL A 105 -7.21 12.74 -12.83
CA VAL A 105 -6.04 11.89 -13.06
C VAL A 105 -4.86 12.68 -13.61
N ASN A 106 -5.09 13.52 -14.63
CA ASN A 106 -4.06 14.38 -15.22
C ASN A 106 -3.46 15.36 -14.19
N TYR A 107 -4.29 15.91 -13.29
CA TYR A 107 -3.81 16.79 -12.23
C TYR A 107 -2.79 16.06 -11.33
N LEU A 108 -3.16 14.90 -10.79
CA LEU A 108 -2.28 14.11 -9.92
C LEU A 108 -0.96 13.74 -10.61
N LYS A 109 -1.03 13.33 -11.89
CA LYS A 109 0.16 13.00 -12.67
C LYS A 109 1.06 14.22 -12.87
N SER A 110 0.50 15.38 -13.24
CA SER A 110 1.27 16.60 -13.52
C SER A 110 1.85 17.22 -12.25
N ALA A 111 1.12 17.20 -11.13
CA ALA A 111 1.57 17.76 -9.86
C ALA A 111 2.73 16.97 -9.23
N THR A 112 2.93 15.71 -9.63
CA THR A 112 4.00 14.84 -9.11
C THR A 112 5.16 14.65 -10.10
N VAL A 113 5.17 15.35 -11.22
CA VAL A 113 6.28 15.31 -12.18
C VAL A 113 7.58 15.78 -11.52
N GLY A 114 8.66 15.01 -11.73
CA GLY A 114 10.00 15.33 -11.20
C GLY A 114 10.26 14.85 -9.77
N ALA A 115 9.26 14.31 -9.08
CA ALA A 115 9.48 13.64 -7.80
C ALA A 115 10.33 12.36 -7.99
N ILE A 116 11.11 11.99 -6.96
CA ILE A 116 11.92 10.76 -6.96
C ILE A 116 11.00 9.53 -7.04
N ALA A 117 9.98 9.48 -6.22
CA ALA A 117 8.92 8.48 -6.32
C ALA A 117 7.92 8.86 -7.43
N GLU A 118 7.20 7.89 -7.98
CA GLU A 118 6.19 8.06 -9.01
C GLU A 118 4.78 7.80 -8.49
N ALA A 119 3.85 8.70 -8.81
CA ALA A 119 2.45 8.56 -8.48
C ALA A 119 1.66 7.85 -9.59
N PHE A 120 0.83 6.89 -9.19
CA PHE A 120 -0.09 6.15 -10.04
C PHE A 120 -1.52 6.35 -9.52
N PRO A 121 -2.32 7.24 -10.11
CA PRO A 121 -3.67 7.50 -9.64
C PRO A 121 -4.58 6.26 -9.74
N ILE A 122 -5.38 6.04 -8.71
CA ILE A 122 -6.57 5.21 -8.75
C ILE A 122 -7.73 6.14 -9.08
N GLY A 123 -8.48 5.87 -10.14
CA GLY A 123 -9.72 6.59 -10.43
C GLY A 123 -10.86 6.09 -9.54
N ALA A 124 -11.80 6.95 -9.17
CA ALA A 124 -13.03 6.49 -8.55
C ALA A 124 -13.78 5.54 -9.49
N LEU A 125 -14.35 4.48 -8.96
CA LEU A 125 -15.19 3.56 -9.72
C LEU A 125 -16.50 4.21 -10.10
N THR A 126 -17.05 4.97 -9.17
CA THR A 126 -18.35 5.64 -9.34
C THR A 126 -18.22 7.16 -9.27
N THR A 127 -19.11 7.86 -9.94
CA THR A 127 -19.17 9.32 -9.90
C THR A 127 -19.26 9.82 -8.46
N GLU A 128 -18.34 10.71 -8.09
CA GLU A 128 -18.19 11.25 -6.74
C GLU A 128 -18.08 10.16 -5.64
N SER A 129 -17.69 8.93 -6.01
CA SER A 129 -17.65 7.74 -5.13
C SER A 129 -18.98 7.49 -4.39
N LYS A 130 -20.13 7.77 -5.04
CA LYS A 130 -21.47 7.63 -4.43
C LYS A 130 -22.06 6.23 -4.57
N GLY A 131 -21.52 5.38 -5.42
CA GLY A 131 -22.02 4.02 -5.65
C GLY A 131 -23.22 3.90 -6.57
N ASP A 132 -23.62 4.98 -7.26
CA ASP A 132 -24.84 5.02 -8.09
C ASP A 132 -24.56 4.73 -9.57
N TYR A 133 -23.59 5.41 -10.17
CA TYR A 133 -23.24 5.34 -11.59
C TYR A 133 -21.73 5.21 -11.76
N LEU A 134 -21.29 4.46 -12.77
CA LEU A 134 -19.88 4.38 -13.12
C LEU A 134 -19.32 5.75 -13.52
N ALA A 135 -18.09 6.02 -13.10
CA ALA A 135 -17.31 7.17 -13.56
C ALA A 135 -16.74 6.94 -14.98
N GLU A 136 -15.95 7.87 -15.48
CA GLU A 136 -15.35 7.83 -16.83
C GLU A 136 -14.12 6.88 -16.87
N LEU A 137 -14.30 5.59 -16.58
CA LEU A 137 -13.22 4.63 -16.33
C LEU A 137 -12.22 4.53 -17.49
N TYR A 138 -12.71 4.44 -18.74
CA TYR A 138 -11.83 4.33 -19.90
C TYR A 138 -10.99 5.61 -20.09
N ASP A 139 -11.61 6.77 -19.98
CA ASP A 139 -10.91 8.05 -20.14
C ASP A 139 -9.89 8.29 -19.03
N MET A 140 -10.20 7.88 -17.81
CA MET A 140 -9.23 7.91 -16.70
C MET A 140 -8.05 6.97 -16.94
N GLN A 141 -8.28 5.77 -17.48
CA GLN A 141 -7.16 4.87 -17.82
C GLN A 141 -6.28 5.45 -18.92
N GLN A 142 -6.85 6.07 -19.94
CA GLN A 142 -6.07 6.75 -20.99
C GLN A 142 -5.25 7.93 -20.43
N ALA A 143 -5.67 8.53 -19.33
CA ALA A 143 -4.92 9.54 -18.60
C ALA A 143 -3.84 8.94 -17.66
N GLY A 144 -3.86 7.63 -17.41
CA GLY A 144 -2.87 6.92 -16.61
C GLY A 144 -3.35 6.43 -15.25
N ALA A 145 -4.67 6.36 -15.01
CA ALA A 145 -5.21 5.62 -13.88
C ALA A 145 -4.91 4.12 -14.04
N VAL A 146 -4.48 3.48 -12.96
CA VAL A 146 -4.02 2.08 -12.97
C VAL A 146 -5.07 1.10 -12.46
N ALA A 147 -6.09 1.60 -11.77
CA ALA A 147 -7.20 0.82 -11.24
C ALA A 147 -8.38 1.75 -10.91
N PHE A 148 -9.55 1.18 -10.57
CA PHE A 148 -10.78 1.93 -10.30
C PHE A 148 -11.45 1.41 -9.03
N GLY A 149 -11.69 2.30 -8.05
CA GLY A 149 -12.35 1.96 -6.79
C GLY A 149 -12.75 3.18 -5.99
N ASP A 150 -13.72 3.04 -5.12
CA ASP A 150 -14.25 4.14 -4.29
C ASP A 150 -13.58 4.20 -2.91
N TYR A 151 -12.32 3.76 -2.83
CA TYR A 151 -11.53 3.66 -1.61
C TYR A 151 -12.25 2.84 -0.52
N LYS A 152 -12.44 3.35 0.69
CA LYS A 152 -13.07 2.63 1.81
C LYS A 152 -14.61 2.70 1.80
N ARG A 153 -15.20 2.73 0.61
CA ARG A 153 -16.64 2.65 0.39
C ARG A 153 -17.00 1.38 -0.33
N GLY A 154 -17.80 0.53 0.32
CA GLY A 154 -18.28 -0.72 -0.28
C GLY A 154 -19.28 -0.46 -1.41
N ILE A 155 -19.20 -1.23 -2.47
CA ILE A 155 -20.18 -1.19 -3.58
C ILE A 155 -21.44 -1.91 -3.13
N SER A 156 -22.49 -1.16 -2.82
CA SER A 156 -23.78 -1.75 -2.34
C SER A 156 -24.53 -2.49 -3.45
N GLN A 157 -24.49 -1.98 -4.68
CA GLN A 157 -25.22 -2.52 -5.83
C GLN A 157 -24.44 -3.62 -6.52
N ALA A 158 -24.81 -4.88 -6.33
CA ALA A 158 -24.17 -6.04 -6.96
C ALA A 158 -24.12 -5.94 -8.51
N ASN A 159 -25.22 -5.43 -9.12
CA ASN A 159 -25.27 -5.25 -10.59
C ASN A 159 -24.27 -4.19 -11.08
N LEU A 160 -23.98 -3.17 -10.29
CA LEU A 160 -22.99 -2.15 -10.63
C LEU A 160 -21.59 -2.77 -10.72
N LEU A 161 -21.19 -3.60 -9.74
CA LEU A 161 -19.93 -4.32 -9.79
C LEU A 161 -19.84 -5.24 -11.04
N LYS A 162 -20.93 -5.98 -11.33
CA LYS A 162 -20.98 -6.82 -12.54
C LYS A 162 -20.73 -5.99 -13.80
N ILE A 163 -21.42 -4.87 -13.95
CA ILE A 163 -21.26 -3.99 -15.12
C ILE A 163 -19.83 -3.41 -15.15
N ALA A 164 -19.28 -3.00 -14.02
CA ALA A 164 -17.92 -2.48 -13.93
C ALA A 164 -16.88 -3.50 -14.43
N LEU A 165 -16.96 -4.75 -13.96
CA LEU A 165 -16.06 -5.84 -14.40
C LEU A 165 -16.18 -6.10 -15.90
N GLN A 166 -17.42 -6.18 -16.43
CA GLN A 166 -17.66 -6.39 -17.85
C GLN A 166 -17.19 -5.21 -18.70
N TYR A 167 -17.39 -3.97 -18.22
CA TYR A 167 -16.98 -2.77 -18.92
C TYR A 167 -15.47 -2.59 -18.96
N THR A 168 -14.77 -2.95 -17.88
CA THR A 168 -13.31 -2.80 -17.79
C THR A 168 -12.53 -3.93 -18.47
N ALA A 169 -13.14 -5.11 -18.67
CA ALA A 169 -12.48 -6.28 -19.24
C ALA A 169 -11.84 -6.02 -20.63
N PRO A 170 -12.50 -5.36 -21.62
CA PRO A 170 -11.94 -5.13 -22.96
C PRO A 170 -10.62 -4.33 -22.96
N PHE A 171 -10.39 -3.49 -21.97
CA PHE A 171 -9.17 -2.68 -21.86
C PHE A 171 -8.26 -3.09 -20.69
N GLY A 172 -8.53 -4.25 -20.07
CA GLY A 172 -7.70 -4.81 -19.01
C GLY A 172 -7.71 -4.03 -17.70
N GLY A 173 -8.72 -3.18 -17.48
CA GLY A 173 -8.87 -2.41 -16.26
C GLY A 173 -9.08 -3.30 -15.03
N ILE A 174 -8.61 -2.84 -13.87
CA ILE A 174 -8.76 -3.54 -12.59
C ILE A 174 -9.79 -2.80 -11.75
N VAL A 175 -10.82 -3.52 -11.31
CA VAL A 175 -11.81 -3.02 -10.37
C VAL A 175 -11.36 -3.31 -8.95
N LEU A 176 -11.38 -2.30 -8.08
CA LEU A 176 -11.15 -2.42 -6.65
C LEU A 176 -12.52 -2.41 -5.95
N SER A 177 -12.82 -3.45 -5.18
CA SER A 177 -14.02 -3.50 -4.34
C SER A 177 -13.63 -3.58 -2.88
N PHE A 178 -13.82 -2.48 -2.13
CA PHE A 178 -13.59 -2.47 -0.70
C PHE A 178 -14.64 -3.36 -0.01
N PRO A 179 -14.22 -4.39 0.75
CA PRO A 179 -15.14 -5.40 1.25
C PRO A 179 -15.81 -4.95 2.55
N CYS A 180 -16.86 -4.13 2.45
CA CYS A 180 -17.60 -3.70 3.63
C CYS A 180 -19.08 -3.51 3.28
N ASP A 181 -19.95 -4.30 3.90
CA ASP A 181 -21.39 -4.06 3.89
C ASP A 181 -21.73 -2.97 4.91
N THR A 182 -22.11 -1.80 4.41
CA THR A 182 -22.39 -0.63 5.25
C THR A 182 -23.65 -0.80 6.09
N SER A 183 -24.59 -1.65 5.70
CA SER A 183 -25.81 -1.93 6.46
C SER A 183 -25.51 -2.79 7.69
N ILE A 184 -24.61 -3.78 7.53
CA ILE A 184 -24.13 -4.63 8.64
C ILE A 184 -23.15 -3.85 9.52
N MET A 185 -22.24 -3.10 8.95
CA MET A 185 -21.32 -2.22 9.67
C MET A 185 -22.08 -1.22 10.55
N GLY A 186 -23.18 -0.64 10.04
CA GLY A 186 -24.01 0.34 10.74
C GLY A 186 -23.18 1.53 11.25
N LYS A 187 -23.22 1.73 12.56
CA LYS A 187 -22.43 2.76 13.27
C LYS A 187 -21.24 2.14 14.02
N GLY A 188 -20.76 0.99 13.59
CA GLY A 188 -19.59 0.33 14.17
C GLY A 188 -18.33 1.16 14.01
N VAL A 189 -17.46 1.13 15.01
CA VAL A 189 -16.22 1.90 15.04
C VAL A 189 -14.97 1.06 15.33
N VAL A 190 -15.17 -0.19 15.80
CA VAL A 190 -14.13 -1.16 16.14
C VAL A 190 -14.56 -2.56 15.73
N ASN A 191 -13.70 -3.57 15.88
CA ASN A 191 -14.07 -4.98 15.71
C ASN A 191 -15.21 -5.39 16.68
N GLU A 192 -16.21 -6.12 16.19
CA GLU A 192 -17.21 -6.74 17.05
C GLU A 192 -16.64 -7.98 17.73
N TYR A 193 -16.28 -7.84 19.00
CA TYR A 193 -15.74 -8.92 19.83
C TYR A 193 -15.88 -8.59 21.32
N ILE A 194 -15.28 -9.39 22.18
CA ILE A 194 -15.28 -9.18 23.64
C ILE A 194 -14.74 -7.78 23.99
N THR A 195 -13.69 -7.33 23.29
CA THR A 195 -13.08 -6.01 23.51
C THR A 195 -14.06 -4.87 23.27
N SER A 196 -14.81 -4.87 22.17
CA SER A 196 -15.81 -3.83 21.88
C SER A 196 -16.92 -3.78 22.94
N THR A 197 -17.39 -4.95 23.39
CA THR A 197 -18.39 -5.06 24.45
C THR A 197 -17.86 -4.50 25.77
N ARG A 198 -16.63 -4.85 26.15
CA ARG A 198 -15.97 -4.37 27.37
C ARG A 198 -15.78 -2.86 27.38
N LEU A 199 -15.43 -2.28 26.23
CA LEU A 199 -15.19 -0.85 26.06
C LEU A 199 -16.48 -0.05 25.82
N GLY A 200 -17.63 -0.71 25.61
CA GLY A 200 -18.89 -0.05 25.27
C GLY A 200 -18.93 0.58 23.88
N LEU A 201 -18.02 0.14 22.99
CA LEU A 201 -17.93 0.63 21.61
C LEU A 201 -18.79 -0.24 20.66
N LYS A 202 -19.35 0.39 19.61
CA LYS A 202 -20.11 -0.35 18.60
C LYS A 202 -19.17 -1.15 17.71
N GLY A 203 -19.45 -2.44 17.58
CA GLY A 203 -18.65 -3.37 16.79
C GLY A 203 -18.99 -3.36 15.30
N ILE A 204 -18.01 -3.71 14.48
CA ILE A 204 -18.12 -4.03 13.05
C ILE A 204 -17.84 -5.55 12.95
N PRO A 205 -18.86 -6.39 12.71
CA PRO A 205 -18.65 -7.83 12.64
C PRO A 205 -17.79 -8.23 11.44
N ALA A 206 -17.06 -9.33 11.56
CA ALA A 206 -16.32 -9.93 10.44
C ALA A 206 -17.24 -10.22 9.24
N LEU A 207 -18.49 -10.57 9.52
CA LEU A 207 -19.53 -10.81 8.52
C LEU A 207 -19.70 -9.63 7.54
N ALA A 208 -19.53 -8.36 8.00
CA ALA A 208 -19.66 -7.19 7.14
C ALA A 208 -18.62 -7.19 5.98
N GLU A 209 -17.46 -7.80 6.20
CA GLU A 209 -16.42 -7.98 5.19
C GLU A 209 -16.68 -9.26 4.38
N GLU A 210 -16.85 -10.39 5.03
CA GLU A 210 -16.91 -11.71 4.43
C GLU A 210 -18.07 -11.88 3.45
N ILE A 211 -19.24 -11.30 3.73
CA ILE A 211 -20.39 -11.35 2.83
C ILE A 211 -20.15 -10.59 1.53
N ILE A 212 -19.41 -9.47 1.58
CA ILE A 212 -19.04 -8.72 0.38
C ILE A 212 -18.00 -9.47 -0.42
N VAL A 213 -16.98 -10.04 0.25
CA VAL A 213 -15.97 -10.89 -0.44
C VAL A 213 -16.65 -12.05 -1.16
N ALA A 214 -17.54 -12.79 -0.49
CA ALA A 214 -18.25 -13.91 -1.08
C ALA A 214 -19.12 -13.49 -2.29
N ARG A 215 -19.86 -12.38 -2.14
CA ARG A 215 -20.70 -11.81 -3.22
C ARG A 215 -19.83 -11.42 -4.43
N ASP A 216 -18.76 -10.70 -4.19
CA ASP A 216 -17.92 -10.13 -5.25
C ASP A 216 -17.18 -11.23 -6.02
N LEU A 217 -16.73 -12.27 -5.33
CA LEU A 217 -16.15 -13.46 -5.97
C LEU A 217 -17.16 -14.21 -6.84
N ALA A 218 -18.41 -14.36 -6.39
CA ALA A 218 -19.46 -14.96 -7.21
C ALA A 218 -19.78 -14.10 -8.47
N ILE A 219 -19.77 -12.77 -8.32
CA ILE A 219 -19.95 -11.85 -9.45
C ILE A 219 -18.78 -11.97 -10.42
N LEU A 220 -17.53 -12.02 -9.91
CA LEU A 220 -16.33 -12.19 -10.74
C LEU A 220 -16.37 -13.50 -11.52
N GLU A 221 -16.77 -14.61 -10.88
CA GLU A 221 -16.92 -15.93 -11.53
C GLU A 221 -17.92 -15.87 -12.69
N TYR A 222 -19.02 -15.12 -12.54
CA TYR A 222 -20.02 -14.93 -13.58
C TYR A 222 -19.60 -13.94 -14.68
N ALA A 223 -19.05 -12.79 -14.31
CA ALA A 223 -18.80 -11.66 -15.22
C ALA A 223 -17.44 -11.73 -15.91
N GLY A 224 -16.47 -12.43 -15.33
CA GLY A 224 -15.07 -12.31 -15.69
C GLY A 224 -14.49 -10.94 -15.31
N GLY A 225 -13.38 -10.58 -15.94
CA GLY A 225 -12.67 -9.34 -15.62
C GLY A 225 -11.60 -9.52 -14.57
N ARG A 226 -11.11 -8.41 -14.01
CA ARG A 226 -9.99 -8.37 -13.04
C ARG A 226 -10.42 -7.67 -11.76
N LEU A 227 -10.43 -8.39 -10.64
CA LEU A 227 -10.84 -7.85 -9.33
C LEU A 227 -9.65 -7.77 -8.37
N HIS A 228 -9.53 -6.67 -7.66
CA HIS A 228 -8.69 -6.56 -6.47
C HIS A 228 -9.56 -6.24 -5.25
N ILE A 229 -9.39 -7.01 -4.18
CA ILE A 229 -10.09 -6.80 -2.91
C ILE A 229 -9.08 -6.14 -1.94
N PRO A 230 -9.14 -4.81 -1.75
CA PRO A 230 -8.15 -4.10 -0.94
C PRO A 230 -8.37 -4.34 0.55
N THR A 231 -7.27 -4.38 1.30
CA THR A 231 -7.23 -4.32 2.77
C THR A 231 -8.19 -5.29 3.48
N ILE A 232 -8.15 -6.58 3.13
CA ILE A 232 -8.91 -7.61 3.86
C ILE A 232 -8.41 -7.70 5.32
N SER A 233 -9.28 -8.09 6.24
CA SER A 233 -8.97 -8.13 7.66
C SER A 233 -9.43 -9.40 8.39
N THR A 234 -10.12 -10.35 7.71
CA THR A 234 -10.71 -11.51 8.37
C THR A 234 -10.20 -12.85 7.85
N ALA A 235 -10.16 -13.85 8.71
CA ALA A 235 -9.80 -15.23 8.34
C ALA A 235 -10.74 -15.81 7.27
N GLY A 236 -12.05 -15.50 7.37
CA GLY A 236 -13.03 -15.94 6.38
C GLY A 236 -12.77 -15.36 5.00
N SER A 237 -12.36 -14.08 4.90
CA SER A 237 -11.98 -13.46 3.63
C SER A 237 -10.75 -14.14 3.02
N VAL A 238 -9.73 -14.46 3.82
CA VAL A 238 -8.55 -15.22 3.35
C VAL A 238 -8.97 -16.56 2.76
N ALA A 239 -9.81 -17.32 3.46
CA ALA A 239 -10.28 -18.61 3.01
C ALA A 239 -11.10 -18.53 1.69
N LEU A 240 -11.99 -17.54 1.58
CA LEU A 240 -12.80 -17.33 0.37
C LEU A 240 -11.92 -16.97 -0.84
N ILE A 241 -10.94 -16.08 -0.66
CA ILE A 241 -10.02 -15.68 -1.73
C ILE A 241 -9.11 -16.84 -2.15
N ALA A 242 -8.62 -17.65 -1.20
CA ALA A 242 -7.85 -18.84 -1.50
C ALA A 242 -8.64 -19.81 -2.41
N GLN A 243 -9.91 -20.04 -2.11
CA GLN A 243 -10.80 -20.89 -2.94
C GLN A 243 -11.01 -20.29 -4.34
N ALA A 244 -11.20 -18.97 -4.44
CA ALA A 244 -11.39 -18.30 -5.72
C ALA A 244 -10.13 -18.38 -6.60
N LYS A 245 -8.95 -18.19 -6.01
CA LYS A 245 -7.66 -18.36 -6.69
C LYS A 245 -7.46 -19.81 -7.16
N ALA A 246 -7.81 -20.80 -6.34
CA ALA A 246 -7.74 -22.22 -6.72
C ALA A 246 -8.65 -22.56 -7.90
N LYS A 247 -9.77 -21.86 -8.08
CA LYS A 247 -10.64 -21.96 -9.26
C LYS A 247 -10.08 -21.24 -10.50
N GLY A 248 -8.98 -20.47 -10.37
CA GLY A 248 -8.37 -19.72 -11.47
C GLY A 248 -9.03 -18.37 -11.75
N LEU A 249 -9.80 -17.81 -10.82
CA LEU A 249 -10.37 -16.47 -10.98
C LEU A 249 -9.26 -15.40 -10.94
N ASP A 250 -9.37 -14.37 -11.77
CA ASP A 250 -8.43 -13.24 -11.78
C ASP A 250 -8.73 -12.28 -10.60
N VAL A 251 -8.46 -12.76 -9.40
CA VAL A 251 -8.62 -12.03 -8.15
C VAL A 251 -7.28 -11.87 -7.44
N SER A 252 -7.07 -10.71 -6.83
CA SER A 252 -5.97 -10.43 -5.90
C SER A 252 -6.50 -9.70 -4.67
N CYS A 253 -5.73 -9.71 -3.61
CA CYS A 253 -6.07 -8.94 -2.40
C CYS A 253 -4.82 -8.32 -1.77
N SER A 254 -5.04 -7.32 -0.95
CA SER A 254 -4.02 -6.73 -0.09
C SER A 254 -4.46 -6.76 1.36
N VAL A 255 -3.51 -6.54 2.26
CA VAL A 255 -3.74 -6.36 3.69
C VAL A 255 -3.03 -5.09 4.16
N ALA A 256 -3.68 -4.34 5.04
CA ALA A 256 -3.06 -3.16 5.64
C ALA A 256 -2.07 -3.56 6.73
N LEU A 257 -0.96 -2.82 6.82
CA LEU A 257 0.11 -3.04 7.79
C LEU A 257 -0.42 -3.16 9.23
N GLY A 258 -1.34 -2.27 9.61
CA GLY A 258 -1.94 -2.27 10.95
C GLY A 258 -2.71 -3.55 11.28
N ASN A 259 -3.42 -4.13 10.31
CA ASN A 259 -4.18 -5.37 10.49
C ASN A 259 -3.29 -6.62 10.59
N LEU A 260 -2.04 -6.55 10.15
CA LEU A 260 -1.03 -7.61 10.36
C LEU A 260 -0.33 -7.50 11.70
N HIS A 261 -0.29 -6.31 12.28
CA HIS A 261 0.54 -6.02 13.46
C HIS A 261 -0.27 -5.97 14.75
N PHE A 262 -1.37 -5.23 14.76
CA PHE A 262 -2.17 -4.99 15.96
C PHE A 262 -3.38 -5.94 16.07
N THR A 263 -3.74 -6.24 17.31
CA THR A 263 -5.05 -6.81 17.66
C THR A 263 -5.97 -5.72 18.21
N ASP A 264 -7.27 -6.01 18.31
CA ASP A 264 -8.26 -5.10 18.88
C ASP A 264 -8.06 -4.82 20.38
N GLU A 265 -7.20 -5.58 21.07
CA GLU A 265 -6.84 -5.35 22.46
C GLU A 265 -6.10 -4.03 22.69
N ILE A 266 -5.40 -3.49 21.66
CA ILE A 266 -4.69 -2.21 21.74
C ILE A 266 -5.62 -1.03 22.03
N LEU A 267 -6.93 -1.19 21.81
CA LEU A 267 -7.94 -0.14 21.96
C LEU A 267 -8.29 0.21 23.41
N GLU A 268 -7.73 -0.48 24.39
CA GLU A 268 -8.03 -0.26 25.82
C GLU A 268 -7.82 1.19 26.29
N ASN A 269 -6.90 1.91 25.66
CA ASN A 269 -6.59 3.30 26.01
C ASN A 269 -7.40 4.32 25.20
N PHE A 270 -8.31 3.90 24.32
CA PHE A 270 -9.10 4.77 23.44
C PHE A 270 -8.27 5.72 22.58
N ASP A 271 -7.02 5.34 22.26
CA ASP A 271 -6.19 6.15 21.34
C ASP A 271 -6.77 6.10 19.94
N THR A 272 -7.21 7.25 19.46
CA THR A 272 -7.85 7.41 18.16
C THR A 272 -6.94 7.09 16.98
N ASN A 273 -5.61 7.04 17.17
CA ASN A 273 -4.67 6.64 16.13
C ASN A 273 -4.89 5.18 15.70
N TYR A 274 -5.42 4.33 16.58
CA TYR A 274 -5.81 2.94 16.27
C TYR A 274 -7.20 2.81 15.64
N LYS A 275 -7.95 3.92 15.47
CA LYS A 275 -9.21 3.89 14.74
C LYS A 275 -8.96 3.86 13.24
N VAL A 276 -8.97 2.66 12.67
CA VAL A 276 -8.73 2.36 11.26
C VAL A 276 -9.88 1.56 10.65
N LEU A 277 -9.99 1.58 9.33
CA LEU A 277 -10.95 0.78 8.56
C LEU A 277 -10.20 0.05 7.43
N PRO A 278 -10.27 -1.29 7.33
CA PRO A 278 -11.02 -2.20 8.23
C PRO A 278 -10.52 -2.10 9.67
N PRO A 279 -11.35 -2.44 10.65
CA PRO A 279 -10.97 -2.35 12.05
C PRO A 279 -9.88 -3.36 12.39
N LEU A 280 -9.06 -3.06 13.41
CA LEU A 280 -8.14 -4.01 13.99
C LEU A 280 -8.94 -5.18 14.56
N ARG A 281 -8.57 -6.41 14.18
CA ARG A 281 -9.31 -7.62 14.52
C ARG A 281 -8.69 -8.37 15.69
N HIS A 282 -9.38 -9.40 16.17
CA HIS A 282 -8.87 -10.32 17.17
C HIS A 282 -7.71 -11.17 16.63
N GLN A 283 -6.88 -11.73 17.53
CA GLN A 283 -5.67 -12.49 17.25
C GLN A 283 -5.84 -13.56 16.16
N GLU A 284 -6.94 -14.32 16.18
CA GLU A 284 -7.24 -15.35 15.18
C GLU A 284 -7.21 -14.82 13.74
N HIS A 285 -7.74 -13.61 13.52
CA HIS A 285 -7.74 -12.98 12.21
C HIS A 285 -6.32 -12.53 11.82
N VAL A 286 -5.58 -11.96 12.76
CA VAL A 286 -4.19 -11.52 12.51
C VAL A 286 -3.30 -12.70 12.12
N GLU A 287 -3.45 -13.84 12.80
CA GLU A 287 -2.72 -15.08 12.46
C GLU A 287 -3.06 -15.59 11.06
N ALA A 288 -4.35 -15.64 10.72
CA ALA A 288 -4.81 -16.05 9.39
C ALA A 288 -4.31 -15.11 8.28
N LEU A 289 -4.24 -13.79 8.54
CA LEU A 289 -3.67 -12.83 7.60
C LEU A 289 -2.17 -13.06 7.40
N ARG A 290 -1.39 -13.27 8.47
CA ARG A 290 0.04 -13.58 8.39
C ARG A 290 0.29 -14.88 7.64
N GLU A 291 -0.49 -15.92 7.92
CA GLU A 291 -0.43 -17.17 7.18
C GLU A 291 -0.78 -16.96 5.70
N GLY A 292 -1.79 -16.15 5.41
CA GLY A 292 -2.18 -15.78 4.04
C GLY A 292 -1.08 -15.04 3.26
N VAL A 293 -0.26 -14.24 3.95
CA VAL A 293 0.95 -13.63 3.38
C VAL A 293 2.01 -14.69 3.09
N GLU A 294 2.30 -15.57 4.04
CA GLU A 294 3.35 -16.58 3.87
C GLU A 294 3.04 -17.58 2.77
N ASN A 295 1.78 -18.05 2.67
CA ASN A 295 1.37 -19.03 1.66
C ASN A 295 1.00 -18.42 0.29
N GLY A 296 1.01 -17.07 0.15
CA GLY A 296 0.74 -16.37 -1.11
C GLY A 296 -0.75 -16.20 -1.44
N THR A 297 -1.66 -16.47 -0.51
CA THR A 297 -3.08 -16.13 -0.67
C THR A 297 -3.27 -14.62 -0.71
N ILE A 298 -2.55 -13.86 0.13
CA ILE A 298 -2.49 -12.40 0.10
C ILE A 298 -1.35 -12.00 -0.84
N ASP A 299 -1.65 -11.15 -1.81
CA ASP A 299 -0.73 -10.80 -2.88
C ASP A 299 0.26 -9.71 -2.50
N MET A 300 -0.16 -8.74 -1.67
CA MET A 300 0.65 -7.58 -1.30
C MET A 300 0.24 -7.00 0.05
N ILE A 301 1.17 -6.28 0.65
CA ILE A 301 0.94 -5.50 1.87
C ILE A 301 0.98 -4.03 1.49
N THR A 302 0.07 -3.24 2.04
CA THR A 302 0.03 -1.78 1.89
C THR A 302 0.20 -1.09 3.23
N SER A 303 0.82 0.07 3.24
CA SER A 303 0.87 0.93 4.43
C SER A 303 -0.52 1.41 4.86
N ASP A 304 -1.45 1.44 3.92
CA ASP A 304 -2.78 2.07 4.05
C ASP A 304 -2.68 3.51 4.59
N HIS A 305 -1.67 4.22 4.11
CA HIS A 305 -1.28 5.55 4.56
C HIS A 305 -2.38 6.58 4.31
N TYR A 306 -2.95 7.08 5.41
CA TYR A 306 -4.04 8.04 5.39
C TYR A 306 -3.82 9.16 6.41
N PRO A 307 -3.11 10.22 6.02
CA PRO A 307 -2.87 11.37 6.88
C PRO A 307 -4.19 12.10 7.18
N LEU A 308 -4.37 12.45 8.45
CA LEU A 308 -5.51 13.20 8.97
C LEU A 308 -5.00 14.31 9.88
N ASP A 309 -5.61 15.48 9.77
CA ASP A 309 -5.31 16.60 10.65
C ASP A 309 -5.71 16.30 12.11
N ILE A 310 -5.21 17.12 13.01
CA ILE A 310 -5.43 16.93 14.46
C ILE A 310 -6.91 17.02 14.82
N GLU A 311 -7.71 17.84 14.13
CA GLU A 311 -9.14 18.02 14.41
C GLU A 311 -9.94 16.76 14.05
N CYS A 312 -9.47 15.96 13.11
CA CYS A 312 -10.07 14.68 12.75
C CYS A 312 -9.82 13.60 13.81
N LYS A 313 -8.74 13.69 14.58
CA LYS A 313 -8.30 12.65 15.53
C LYS A 313 -8.45 13.06 17.01
N ALA A 314 -8.31 14.33 17.37
CA ALA A 314 -8.42 14.83 18.74
C ALA A 314 -9.89 14.99 19.18
N LYS A 315 -10.63 13.90 19.14
CA LYS A 315 -12.07 13.78 19.49
C LYS A 315 -12.26 12.54 20.36
N GLU A 316 -13.47 12.39 20.91
CA GLU A 316 -13.88 11.10 21.48
C GLU A 316 -13.75 10.00 20.42
N PHE A 317 -13.40 8.79 20.85
CA PHE A 317 -13.08 7.69 19.95
C PHE A 317 -14.20 7.43 18.91
N ASP A 318 -15.47 7.52 19.32
CA ASP A 318 -16.63 7.32 18.43
C ASP A 318 -16.71 8.37 17.31
N LEU A 319 -16.25 9.59 17.58
CA LEU A 319 -16.37 10.73 16.68
C LEU A 319 -15.10 10.94 15.82
N ALA A 320 -13.98 10.32 16.18
CA ALA A 320 -12.75 10.45 15.42
C ALA A 320 -12.89 9.77 14.05
N ASP A 321 -12.16 10.28 13.06
CA ASP A 321 -12.14 9.70 11.71
C ASP A 321 -11.25 8.45 11.64
N PHE A 322 -11.59 7.54 10.74
CA PHE A 322 -10.78 6.35 10.45
C PHE A 322 -9.54 6.72 9.63
N GLY A 323 -8.38 6.29 10.07
CA GLY A 323 -7.14 6.43 9.31
C GLY A 323 -5.90 6.55 10.18
N SER A 324 -4.78 6.12 9.63
CA SER A 324 -3.44 6.20 10.23
C SER A 324 -2.40 6.42 9.15
N THR A 325 -1.30 7.12 9.48
CA THR A 325 -0.11 7.12 8.62
C THR A 325 0.67 5.82 8.82
N GLY A 326 1.30 5.30 7.77
CA GLY A 326 1.97 3.99 7.83
C GLY A 326 3.22 3.85 6.98
N LEU A 327 3.48 4.75 6.01
CA LEU A 327 4.63 4.64 5.09
C LEU A 327 5.94 4.46 5.84
N GLU A 328 6.21 5.32 6.83
CA GLU A 328 7.47 5.35 7.57
C GLU A 328 7.68 4.12 8.47
N ALA A 329 6.60 3.47 8.89
CA ALA A 329 6.63 2.28 9.74
C ALA A 329 6.83 0.98 8.94
N THR A 330 6.52 1.00 7.63
CA THR A 330 6.28 -0.22 6.85
C THR A 330 7.45 -1.20 6.93
N LEU A 331 8.66 -0.81 6.57
CA LEU A 331 9.81 -1.72 6.61
C LEU A 331 10.06 -2.23 8.03
N GLY A 332 10.11 -1.29 9.00
CA GLY A 332 10.45 -1.61 10.38
C GLY A 332 9.51 -2.64 11.00
N ILE A 333 8.22 -2.51 10.76
CA ILE A 333 7.21 -3.45 11.26
C ILE A 333 7.25 -4.77 10.49
N LEU A 334 7.35 -4.75 9.16
CA LEU A 334 7.36 -5.99 8.38
C LEU A 334 8.54 -6.91 8.74
N LEU A 335 9.73 -6.35 8.95
CA LEU A 335 10.91 -7.13 9.36
C LEU A 335 10.82 -7.74 10.77
N THR A 336 9.83 -7.35 11.58
CA THR A 336 9.53 -8.03 12.85
C THR A 336 8.69 -9.30 12.65
N HIS A 337 8.00 -9.44 11.53
CA HIS A 337 7.08 -10.54 11.24
C HIS A 337 7.56 -11.47 10.12
N PHE A 338 8.30 -10.95 9.15
CA PHE A 338 8.62 -11.67 7.92
C PHE A 338 10.11 -11.63 7.61
N SER A 339 10.58 -12.59 6.83
CA SER A 339 11.94 -12.59 6.28
C SER A 339 12.15 -11.40 5.33
N VAL A 340 13.42 -11.07 5.06
CA VAL A 340 13.79 -10.01 4.10
C VAL A 340 13.19 -10.30 2.72
N GLU A 341 13.30 -11.55 2.25
CA GLU A 341 12.77 -11.97 0.95
C GLU A 341 11.26 -11.82 0.85
N LYS A 342 10.53 -12.25 1.89
CA LYS A 342 9.07 -12.13 1.94
C LYS A 342 8.65 -10.66 2.02
N THR A 343 9.32 -9.86 2.82
CA THR A 343 9.06 -8.40 2.92
C THR A 343 9.21 -7.73 1.55
N VAL A 344 10.32 -7.99 0.86
CA VAL A 344 10.55 -7.43 -0.49
C VAL A 344 9.49 -7.92 -1.49
N GLU A 345 9.16 -9.21 -1.46
CA GLU A 345 8.11 -9.77 -2.32
C GLU A 345 6.78 -9.02 -2.14
N MET A 346 6.33 -8.85 -0.90
CA MET A 346 5.07 -8.17 -0.58
C MET A 346 5.07 -6.68 -0.96
N LEU A 347 6.20 -6.02 -0.88
CA LEU A 347 6.35 -4.59 -1.24
C LEU A 347 6.58 -4.36 -2.75
N THR A 348 6.82 -5.42 -3.54
CA THR A 348 7.04 -5.30 -4.99
C THR A 348 5.92 -5.90 -5.83
N ASN A 349 5.11 -6.81 -5.30
CA ASN A 349 4.07 -7.54 -6.04
C ASN A 349 2.97 -6.64 -6.63
N ALA A 350 2.71 -5.47 -6.04
CA ALA A 350 1.77 -4.50 -6.59
C ALA A 350 2.12 -4.13 -8.04
N LYS A 351 3.41 -4.07 -8.38
CA LYS A 351 3.87 -3.76 -9.74
C LYS A 351 3.31 -4.74 -10.77
N LYS A 352 3.40 -6.04 -10.48
CA LYS A 352 2.89 -7.08 -11.37
C LYS A 352 1.37 -7.00 -11.51
N ARG A 353 0.66 -6.85 -10.39
CA ARG A 353 -0.82 -6.82 -10.39
C ARG A 353 -1.36 -5.64 -11.19
N PHE A 354 -0.82 -4.46 -10.94
CA PHE A 354 -1.31 -3.20 -11.50
C PHE A 354 -0.53 -2.76 -12.74
N SER A 355 0.34 -3.62 -13.28
CA SER A 355 1.16 -3.34 -14.47
C SER A 355 1.99 -2.05 -14.35
N LEU A 356 2.49 -1.78 -13.13
CA LEU A 356 3.38 -0.64 -12.90
C LEU A 356 4.77 -0.94 -13.49
N PRO A 357 5.52 0.10 -13.88
CA PRO A 357 6.87 -0.06 -14.40
C PRO A 357 7.76 -0.88 -13.45
N SER A 358 8.37 -1.94 -13.95
CA SER A 358 9.31 -2.78 -13.24
C SER A 358 10.59 -2.89 -14.07
N THR A 359 11.74 -2.83 -13.40
CA THR A 359 13.05 -2.94 -14.06
C THR A 359 13.95 -3.81 -13.19
N PRO A 360 14.42 -4.98 -13.70
CA PRO A 360 15.32 -5.83 -12.94
C PRO A 360 16.67 -5.14 -12.71
N ILE A 361 17.31 -5.51 -11.60
CA ILE A 361 18.65 -5.02 -11.25
C ILE A 361 19.68 -5.71 -12.14
N GLU A 362 19.94 -5.11 -13.30
CA GLU A 362 20.83 -5.63 -14.34
C GLU A 362 21.70 -4.52 -14.95
N ILE A 363 22.86 -4.87 -15.47
CA ILE A 363 23.77 -3.93 -16.15
C ILE A 363 23.05 -3.30 -17.35
N GLY A 364 23.19 -2.00 -17.52
CA GLY A 364 22.58 -1.21 -18.59
C GLY A 364 21.13 -0.82 -18.37
N LYS A 365 20.50 -1.29 -17.30
CA LYS A 365 19.11 -0.93 -16.96
C LYS A 365 19.05 0.36 -16.15
N LYS A 366 17.90 1.05 -16.24
CA LYS A 366 17.58 2.19 -15.39
C LYS A 366 17.46 1.73 -13.93
N ALA A 367 18.07 2.47 -13.02
CA ALA A 367 17.91 2.21 -11.60
C ALA A 367 16.49 2.56 -11.16
N ASN A 368 15.87 1.65 -10.46
CA ASN A 368 14.66 1.83 -9.67
C ASN A 368 14.82 0.90 -8.46
N ILE A 369 15.53 1.39 -7.45
CA ILE A 369 16.13 0.57 -6.39
C ILE A 369 15.78 1.17 -5.04
N THR A 370 15.46 0.30 -4.08
CA THR A 370 15.40 0.62 -2.65
C THR A 370 16.57 -0.05 -1.94
N LEU A 371 17.29 0.75 -1.13
CA LEU A 371 18.36 0.32 -0.25
C LEU A 371 17.85 0.26 1.18
N PHE A 372 18.18 -0.80 1.89
CA PHE A 372 17.75 -0.97 3.27
C PHE A 372 18.65 -1.95 4.03
N THR A 373 18.52 -1.97 5.36
CA THR A 373 19.16 -2.96 6.23
C THR A 373 18.12 -3.64 7.11
N ASP A 374 18.34 -4.89 7.45
CA ASP A 374 17.57 -5.65 8.44
C ASP A 374 18.19 -5.56 9.86
N GLN A 375 19.30 -4.82 9.98
CA GLN A 375 20.04 -4.69 11.21
C GLN A 375 19.60 -3.45 12.01
N GLY A 376 19.60 -3.62 13.34
CA GLY A 376 19.29 -2.57 14.29
C GLY A 376 17.82 -2.53 14.69
N ASP A 377 17.59 -2.79 15.99
CA ASP A 377 16.28 -2.64 16.61
C ASP A 377 16.12 -1.19 17.09
N TRP A 378 14.92 -0.65 16.90
CA TRP A 378 14.59 0.72 17.32
C TRP A 378 13.11 0.84 17.65
N VAL A 379 12.74 1.86 18.41
CA VAL A 379 11.35 2.16 18.74
C VAL A 379 10.91 3.37 17.93
N MET A 380 9.78 3.25 17.23
CA MET A 380 9.24 4.35 16.45
C MET A 380 8.75 5.48 17.35
N ASN A 381 9.21 6.69 17.11
CA ASN A 381 8.84 7.89 17.86
C ASN A 381 8.15 8.90 16.96
N LYS A 382 7.43 9.86 17.55
CA LYS A 382 6.79 10.96 16.80
C LYS A 382 7.74 11.74 15.89
N LYS A 383 9.03 11.86 16.27
CA LYS A 383 10.08 12.53 15.47
C LYS A 383 10.45 11.77 14.21
N ASP A 384 10.18 10.47 14.16
CA ASP A 384 10.49 9.61 13.02
C ASP A 384 9.39 9.69 11.94
N ILE A 385 8.24 10.29 12.28
CA ILE A 385 7.16 10.56 11.34
C ILE A 385 7.52 11.80 10.53
N ILE A 386 7.76 11.61 9.23
CA ILE A 386 8.08 12.67 8.28
C ILE A 386 6.81 13.37 7.81
N SER A 387 5.74 12.59 7.58
CA SER A 387 4.41 13.07 7.15
C SER A 387 3.98 14.32 7.90
N SER A 388 3.27 15.22 7.22
CA SER A 388 2.73 16.46 7.83
C SER A 388 1.79 16.12 8.98
N SER A 389 0.84 15.24 8.76
CA SER A 389 -0.03 14.70 9.80
C SER A 389 0.68 13.65 10.66
N LYS A 390 0.38 13.64 11.96
CA LYS A 390 1.05 12.79 12.95
C LYS A 390 0.13 11.68 13.53
N ASN A 391 -0.97 11.37 12.87
CA ASN A 391 -1.92 10.33 13.24
C ASN A 391 -1.37 8.93 12.92
N CYS A 392 -0.34 8.51 13.62
CA CYS A 392 0.38 7.26 13.38
C CYS A 392 0.12 6.26 14.51
N ALA A 393 -0.46 5.11 14.18
CA ALA A 393 -0.73 4.02 15.12
C ALA A 393 0.56 3.30 15.59
N PHE A 394 1.68 3.45 14.87
CA PHE A 394 2.91 2.70 15.13
C PHE A 394 3.88 3.40 16.09
N VAL A 395 3.52 4.55 16.64
CA VAL A 395 4.34 5.24 17.63
C VAL A 395 4.44 4.40 18.90
N GLY A 396 5.65 4.11 19.35
CA GLY A 396 5.92 3.24 20.49
C GLY A 396 6.23 1.80 20.11
N GLU A 397 6.00 1.39 18.84
CA GLU A 397 6.23 0.04 18.38
C GLU A 397 7.71 -0.26 18.13
N ASN A 398 8.09 -1.50 18.38
CA ASN A 398 9.41 -2.00 18.08
C ASN A 398 9.54 -2.26 16.58
N CYS A 399 10.56 -1.70 15.98
CA CYS A 399 10.88 -1.80 14.56
C CYS A 399 12.26 -2.44 14.38
N LYS A 400 12.46 -3.12 13.25
CA LYS A 400 13.73 -3.72 12.86
C LYS A 400 14.20 -3.19 11.51
N GLY A 401 15.50 -2.92 11.41
CA GLY A 401 16.08 -2.43 10.17
C GLY A 401 15.68 -0.99 9.81
N LYS A 402 16.24 -0.45 8.73
CA LYS A 402 15.97 0.92 8.26
C LYS A 402 16.13 1.03 6.75
N VAL A 403 15.37 1.92 6.15
CA VAL A 403 15.60 2.38 4.79
C VAL A 403 16.88 3.22 4.77
N GLN A 404 17.77 2.92 3.83
CA GLN A 404 19.03 3.64 3.62
C GLN A 404 18.97 4.56 2.40
N GLY A 405 17.98 4.38 1.54
CA GLY A 405 17.73 5.27 0.41
C GLY A 405 16.96 4.66 -0.73
N VAL A 406 16.70 5.49 -1.72
CA VAL A 406 16.13 5.10 -3.02
C VAL A 406 16.96 5.75 -4.13
N ILE A 407 17.12 5.04 -5.24
CA ILE A 407 17.77 5.53 -6.45
C ILE A 407 16.86 5.23 -7.64
N THR A 408 16.48 6.27 -8.37
CA THR A 408 15.68 6.18 -9.60
C THR A 408 16.34 6.96 -10.72
N GLU A 409 15.85 6.85 -11.95
CA GLU A 409 16.27 7.71 -13.06
C GLU A 409 15.95 9.21 -12.83
N ARG A 410 15.02 9.53 -11.92
CA ARG A 410 14.58 10.90 -11.60
C ARG A 410 15.42 11.56 -10.54
N GLY A 411 16.18 10.79 -9.77
CA GLY A 411 17.01 11.26 -8.67
C GLY A 411 17.24 10.20 -7.62
N GLN A 412 17.86 10.62 -6.53
CA GLN A 412 18.13 9.76 -5.38
C GLN A 412 17.93 10.49 -4.08
N TRP A 413 17.56 9.73 -3.05
CA TRP A 413 17.65 10.12 -1.66
C TRP A 413 18.43 9.02 -0.94
N LEU A 414 19.47 9.39 -0.22
CA LEU A 414 20.37 8.49 0.50
C LEU A 414 20.65 9.06 1.89
N VAL A 415 20.72 8.18 2.89
CA VAL A 415 21.05 8.54 4.29
C VAL A 415 22.55 8.77 4.44
#